data_eaddebe217eecd960b37e6fdafffc7d1
#
_entry.id   eaddebe217eecd960b37e6fdafffc7d1
#
_cell.length_a   1.000
_cell.length_b   1.000
_cell.length_c   1.000
_cell.angle_alpha   90.00
_cell.angle_beta   90.00
_cell.angle_gamma   90.00
#
_symmetry.space_group_name_H-M   'P 1'
#
loop_
_entity.id
_entity.type
_entity.pdbx_description
1 polymer ?
#
loop_
_entity_poly.entity_id
_entity_poly.type
_entity_poly.pdbx_seq_one_letter_code
_entity_poly.pdbx_strand_id
1 'polypeptide(L)'
;RSSGGEFLSDELVYYPDDGVTLNLVSYYPYRQEGVAIGESTMSVSVETNQEVAADYSRSDFLVAIRDGVSASIDAIPLTYNHKFFRLKIAIVPGEGGNVEDLLAADPHLSVSGFYTKAIYDFQKQSYSDYSEENVIIPAGVWQIEAEKKLIGKELILIPQEVMAGYQYVALEVEGKQYISLLPS
;
A
#
# COMPACT_ATOMS: atom_id res chain seq x y z
N ARG A 1 -19.94 9.03 7.09
CA ARG A 1 -18.81 9.02 8.05
C ARG A 1 -19.14 9.94 9.22
N SER A 2 -19.10 9.44 10.44
CA SER A 2 -19.11 10.30 11.63
C SER A 2 -17.66 10.71 11.98
N SER A 3 -17.51 11.83 12.67
CA SER A 3 -16.20 12.30 13.17
C SER A 3 -15.59 11.39 14.26
N GLY A 4 -16.28 10.35 14.69
CA GLY A 4 -15.88 9.41 15.74
C GLY A 4 -15.37 8.06 15.21
N GLY A 5 -15.18 7.89 13.92
CA GLY A 5 -14.76 6.61 13.34
C GLY A 5 -15.90 5.58 13.21
N GLU A 6 -17.15 5.98 13.42
CA GLU A 6 -18.31 5.13 13.19
C GLU A 6 -18.72 5.16 11.72
N PHE A 7 -19.12 4.02 11.18
CA PHE A 7 -19.75 3.91 9.87
C PHE A 7 -21.25 3.80 10.08
N LEU A 8 -21.98 4.74 9.49
CA LEU A 8 -23.43 4.71 9.45
C LEU A 8 -23.86 4.39 8.03
N SER A 9 -24.85 3.51 7.91
CA SER A 9 -25.50 3.25 6.62
C SER A 9 -26.57 4.29 6.37
N ASP A 10 -26.62 4.84 5.17
CA ASP A 10 -27.72 5.72 4.73
C ASP A 10 -29.01 4.93 4.48
N GLU A 11 -28.89 3.60 4.30
CA GLU A 11 -29.99 2.66 4.15
C GLU A 11 -30.04 1.72 5.35
N LEU A 12 -31.26 1.35 5.75
CA LEU A 12 -31.45 0.37 6.82
C LEU A 12 -31.00 -1.01 6.31
N VAL A 13 -30.02 -1.58 7.00
CA VAL A 13 -29.56 -2.95 6.76
C VAL A 13 -30.15 -3.84 7.83
N TYR A 14 -30.96 -4.80 7.43
CA TYR A 14 -31.57 -5.76 8.34
C TYR A 14 -30.75 -7.04 8.39
N TYR A 15 -30.65 -7.62 9.58
CA TYR A 15 -30.15 -8.98 9.69
C TYR A 15 -31.12 -9.94 8.99
N PRO A 16 -30.61 -11.00 8.36
CA PRO A 16 -31.49 -12.09 7.91
C PRO A 16 -32.23 -12.73 9.10
N ASP A 17 -33.10 -13.67 8.80
CA ASP A 17 -33.97 -14.34 9.79
C ASP A 17 -33.21 -14.77 11.06
N ASP A 18 -33.96 -14.92 12.17
CA ASP A 18 -33.45 -15.25 13.49
C ASP A 18 -32.49 -16.45 13.48
N GLY A 19 -31.31 -16.24 14.07
CA GLY A 19 -30.27 -17.25 14.20
C GLY A 19 -29.27 -17.32 13.05
N VAL A 20 -29.44 -16.51 12.01
CA VAL A 20 -28.45 -16.38 10.92
C VAL A 20 -27.37 -15.38 11.31
N THR A 21 -26.12 -15.72 11.08
CA THR A 21 -24.97 -14.82 11.25
C THR A 21 -24.52 -14.24 9.91
N LEU A 22 -23.93 -13.06 9.96
CA LEU A 22 -23.34 -12.38 8.81
C LEU A 22 -21.81 -12.43 8.88
N ASN A 23 -21.18 -12.51 7.71
CA ASN A 23 -19.76 -12.26 7.54
C ASN A 23 -19.59 -10.84 6.98
N LEU A 24 -18.85 -10.02 7.69
CA LEU A 24 -18.61 -8.63 7.33
C LEU A 24 -17.20 -8.45 6.78
N VAL A 25 -17.12 -7.81 5.63
CA VAL A 25 -15.88 -7.36 5.03
C VAL A 25 -15.94 -5.85 4.88
N SER A 26 -14.94 -5.17 5.39
CA SER A 26 -14.77 -3.73 5.21
C SER A 26 -13.37 -3.43 4.72
N TYR A 27 -13.22 -2.47 3.82
CA TYR A 27 -11.93 -2.14 3.24
C TYR A 27 -11.77 -0.64 2.98
N TYR A 28 -10.52 -0.21 2.87
CA TYR A 28 -10.10 1.13 2.50
C TYR A 28 -8.94 1.02 1.50
N PRO A 29 -8.81 1.91 0.51
CA PRO A 29 -9.72 3.00 0.16
C PRO A 29 -11.01 2.52 -0.51
N TYR A 30 -12.06 3.37 -0.48
CA TYR A 30 -13.28 3.10 -1.24
C TYR A 30 -12.96 3.01 -2.75
N ARG A 31 -13.48 1.97 -3.40
CA ARG A 31 -13.37 1.75 -4.84
C ARG A 31 -14.76 1.61 -5.43
N GLN A 32 -15.01 2.32 -6.53
CA GLN A 32 -16.35 2.36 -7.14
C GLN A 32 -16.82 0.98 -7.64
N GLU A 33 -15.89 0.17 -8.14
CA GLU A 33 -16.19 -1.19 -8.61
C GLU A 33 -16.40 -2.17 -7.45
N GLY A 34 -15.82 -1.87 -6.29
CA GLY A 34 -16.03 -2.59 -5.03
C GLY A 34 -15.93 -4.11 -5.12
N VAL A 35 -16.58 -4.76 -4.17
CA VAL A 35 -16.82 -6.22 -4.16
C VAL A 35 -18.29 -6.42 -4.46
N ALA A 36 -18.62 -7.18 -5.50
CA ALA A 36 -20.01 -7.53 -5.80
C ALA A 36 -20.57 -8.46 -4.70
N ILE A 37 -21.87 -8.35 -4.43
CA ILE A 37 -22.53 -9.21 -3.44
C ILE A 37 -22.36 -10.68 -3.82
N GLY A 38 -21.84 -11.47 -2.88
CA GLY A 38 -21.54 -12.89 -3.06
C GLY A 38 -20.17 -13.19 -3.65
N GLU A 39 -19.41 -12.19 -4.03
CA GLU A 39 -18.03 -12.35 -4.50
C GLU A 39 -17.02 -12.20 -3.34
N SER A 40 -15.92 -12.90 -3.44
CA SER A 40 -14.84 -12.85 -2.45
C SER A 40 -13.59 -12.14 -2.94
N THR A 41 -13.59 -11.61 -4.16
CA THR A 41 -12.42 -11.02 -4.79
C THR A 41 -12.64 -9.57 -5.20
N MET A 42 -11.56 -8.78 -5.20
CA MET A 42 -11.56 -7.38 -5.61
C MET A 42 -10.27 -7.03 -6.33
N SER A 43 -10.37 -6.21 -7.37
CA SER A 43 -9.18 -5.58 -7.98
C SER A 43 -8.58 -4.56 -7.02
N VAL A 44 -7.29 -4.66 -6.79
CA VAL A 44 -6.52 -3.74 -5.94
C VAL A 44 -5.35 -3.15 -6.71
N SER A 45 -4.96 -1.92 -6.37
CA SER A 45 -3.87 -1.23 -7.04
C SER A 45 -3.13 -0.30 -6.10
N VAL A 46 -1.89 0.01 -6.45
CA VAL A 46 -1.12 1.13 -5.90
C VAL A 46 -0.98 2.23 -6.94
N GLU A 47 -0.91 3.47 -6.49
CA GLU A 47 -0.65 4.61 -7.36
C GLU A 47 0.84 4.67 -7.72
N THR A 48 1.15 5.10 -8.93
CA THR A 48 2.52 5.14 -9.43
C THR A 48 3.29 6.38 -8.95
N ASN A 49 2.61 7.50 -8.72
CA ASN A 49 3.23 8.69 -8.14
C ASN A 49 2.78 8.87 -6.69
N GLN A 50 3.51 8.27 -5.78
CA GLN A 50 3.20 8.34 -4.35
C GLN A 50 3.76 9.60 -3.66
N GLU A 51 4.48 10.50 -4.34
CA GLU A 51 4.84 11.82 -3.79
C GLU A 51 3.61 12.66 -3.47
N VAL A 52 2.52 12.47 -4.21
CA VAL A 52 1.23 13.09 -3.93
C VAL A 52 0.61 12.41 -2.71
N ALA A 53 0.40 13.14 -1.62
CA ALA A 53 -0.08 12.58 -0.35
C ALA A 53 -1.42 11.83 -0.48
N ALA A 54 -2.31 12.30 -1.37
CA ALA A 54 -3.58 11.62 -1.65
C ALA A 54 -3.35 10.26 -2.34
N ASP A 55 -2.38 10.15 -3.24
CA ASP A 55 -2.03 8.95 -3.99
C ASP A 55 -1.35 7.93 -3.07
N TYR A 56 -0.43 8.40 -2.21
CA TYR A 56 0.16 7.57 -1.16
C TYR A 56 -0.93 6.97 -0.25
N SER A 57 -1.87 7.80 0.23
CA SER A 57 -2.98 7.34 1.06
C SER A 57 -3.92 6.37 0.33
N ARG A 58 -4.17 6.56 -0.97
CA ARG A 58 -4.97 5.62 -1.78
C ARG A 58 -4.27 4.30 -2.03
N SER A 59 -2.95 4.27 -1.96
CA SER A 59 -2.14 3.04 -2.07
C SER A 59 -2.20 2.20 -0.80
N ASP A 60 -2.67 2.73 0.33
CA ASP A 60 -2.70 1.98 1.60
C ASP A 60 -3.98 1.14 1.68
N PHE A 61 -3.87 -0.14 1.34
CA PHE A 61 -4.98 -1.07 1.35
C PHE A 61 -5.19 -1.69 2.74
N LEU A 62 -6.31 -1.34 3.37
CA LEU A 62 -6.72 -1.81 4.69
C LEU A 62 -7.93 -2.73 4.56
N VAL A 63 -7.95 -3.82 5.33
CA VAL A 63 -9.06 -4.77 5.38
C VAL A 63 -9.39 -5.12 6.83
N ALA A 64 -10.69 -5.13 7.13
CA ALA A 64 -11.26 -5.72 8.34
C ALA A 64 -12.24 -6.83 7.93
N ILE A 65 -12.07 -8.00 8.51
CA ILE A 65 -12.96 -9.16 8.32
C ILE A 65 -13.50 -9.55 9.68
N ARG A 66 -14.79 -9.80 9.75
CA ARG A 66 -15.44 -10.31 10.96
C ARG A 66 -16.53 -11.31 10.57
N ASP A 67 -16.29 -12.56 10.95
CA ASP A 67 -17.19 -13.67 10.66
C ASP A 67 -18.14 -13.93 11.83
N GLY A 68 -19.28 -14.52 11.52
CA GLY A 68 -20.24 -15.02 12.51
C GLY A 68 -20.91 -13.92 13.34
N VAL A 69 -21.13 -12.74 12.78
CA VAL A 69 -21.78 -11.63 13.48
C VAL A 69 -23.26 -11.90 13.63
N SER A 70 -23.72 -12.07 14.86
CA SER A 70 -25.14 -12.20 15.20
C SER A 70 -25.84 -10.85 15.24
N ALA A 71 -27.16 -10.86 15.09
CA ALA A 71 -27.98 -9.66 15.24
C ALA A 71 -27.74 -9.01 16.62
N SER A 72 -27.45 -7.70 16.62
CA SER A 72 -27.20 -6.89 17.81
C SER A 72 -27.61 -5.46 17.56
N ILE A 73 -28.01 -4.76 18.64
CA ILE A 73 -28.20 -3.30 18.64
C ILE A 73 -26.89 -2.55 18.91
N ASP A 74 -25.84 -3.28 19.32
CA ASP A 74 -24.54 -2.68 19.63
C ASP A 74 -23.71 -2.47 18.36
N ALA A 75 -22.82 -1.50 18.41
CA ALA A 75 -21.86 -1.27 17.34
C ALA A 75 -20.93 -2.47 17.16
N ILE A 76 -20.70 -2.87 15.92
CA ILE A 76 -19.80 -3.98 15.59
C ILE A 76 -18.38 -3.41 15.46
N PRO A 77 -17.43 -3.76 16.36
CA PRO A 77 -16.05 -3.31 16.26
C PRO A 77 -15.35 -3.99 15.09
N LEU A 78 -14.68 -3.19 14.25
CA LEU A 78 -13.87 -3.65 13.13
C LEU A 78 -12.40 -3.25 13.34
N THR A 79 -11.49 -4.21 13.22
CA THR A 79 -10.05 -3.98 13.29
C THR A 79 -9.46 -4.06 11.89
N TYR A 80 -8.90 -2.95 11.41
CA TYR A 80 -8.28 -2.88 10.10
C TYR A 80 -6.81 -3.30 10.15
N ASN A 81 -6.42 -4.11 9.18
CA ASN A 81 -5.04 -4.53 8.98
C ASN A 81 -4.56 -4.04 7.61
N HIS A 82 -3.34 -3.54 7.55
CA HIS A 82 -2.66 -3.25 6.29
C HIS A 82 -2.45 -4.55 5.52
N LYS A 83 -2.79 -4.56 4.25
CA LYS A 83 -2.63 -5.70 3.36
C LYS A 83 -1.51 -5.51 2.35
N PHE A 84 -1.05 -4.28 2.16
CA PHE A 84 0.13 -3.95 1.39
C PHE A 84 1.33 -3.73 2.32
N PHE A 85 2.54 -3.84 1.79
CA PHE A 85 3.74 -3.58 2.57
C PHE A 85 4.33 -2.20 2.24
N ARG A 86 5.01 -1.63 3.22
CA ARG A 86 5.70 -0.35 3.10
C ARG A 86 7.20 -0.59 3.01
N LEU A 87 7.78 -0.18 1.88
CA LEU A 87 9.23 -0.20 1.67
C LEU A 87 9.80 1.17 2.04
N LYS A 88 10.75 1.20 2.96
CA LYS A 88 11.55 2.39 3.31
C LYS A 88 12.91 2.28 2.68
N ILE A 89 13.40 3.37 2.10
CA ILE A 89 14.66 3.38 1.39
C ILE A 89 15.63 4.32 2.12
N ALA A 90 16.83 3.82 2.34
CA ALA A 90 17.95 4.60 2.85
C ALA A 90 19.10 4.56 1.85
N ILE A 91 19.76 5.70 1.64
CA ILE A 91 20.90 5.83 0.74
C ILE A 91 22.12 6.23 1.55
N VAL A 92 23.21 5.50 1.34
CA VAL A 92 24.50 5.80 1.93
C VAL A 92 25.44 6.26 0.80
N PRO A 93 26.09 7.43 0.93
CA PRO A 93 27.13 7.84 -0.02
C PRO A 93 28.25 6.79 -0.10
N GLY A 94 28.80 6.60 -1.29
CA GLY A 94 29.97 5.75 -1.48
C GLY A 94 31.23 6.28 -0.76
N GLU A 95 32.33 5.54 -0.84
CA GLU A 95 33.61 5.89 -0.24
C GLU A 95 34.07 7.29 -0.70
N GLY A 96 34.39 8.16 0.25
CA GLY A 96 34.75 9.55 0.00
C GLY A 96 33.58 10.49 -0.32
N GLY A 97 32.35 9.99 -0.37
CA GLY A 97 31.15 10.80 -0.58
C GLY A 97 30.69 11.49 0.70
N ASN A 98 29.94 12.58 0.53
CA ASN A 98 29.36 13.39 1.59
C ASN A 98 27.83 13.36 1.46
N VAL A 99 27.11 13.14 2.56
CA VAL A 99 25.65 13.05 2.56
C VAL A 99 24.98 14.40 2.34
N GLU A 100 25.58 15.47 2.80
CA GLU A 100 25.13 16.86 2.60
C GLU A 100 25.19 17.26 1.11
N ASP A 101 26.27 16.89 0.42
CA ASP A 101 26.43 17.12 -1.00
C ASP A 101 25.42 16.28 -1.81
N LEU A 102 25.20 15.03 -1.40
CA LEU A 102 24.19 14.17 -2.02
C LEU A 102 22.77 14.73 -1.84
N LEU A 103 22.44 15.26 -0.67
CA LEU A 103 21.16 15.91 -0.43
C LEU A 103 21.02 17.19 -1.26
N ALA A 104 22.08 17.99 -1.35
CA ALA A 104 22.10 19.25 -2.11
C ALA A 104 21.95 19.02 -3.62
N ALA A 105 22.36 17.86 -4.12
CA ALA A 105 22.20 17.44 -5.52
C ALA A 105 20.76 16.98 -5.85
N ASP A 106 19.82 17.07 -4.92
CA ASP A 106 18.40 16.73 -5.08
C ASP A 106 18.16 15.36 -5.73
N PRO A 107 18.52 14.26 -5.05
CA PRO A 107 18.47 12.93 -5.62
C PRO A 107 17.02 12.46 -5.87
N HIS A 108 16.71 12.08 -7.11
CA HIS A 108 15.42 11.54 -7.52
C HIS A 108 15.44 10.01 -7.45
N LEU A 109 14.43 9.44 -6.79
CA LEU A 109 14.31 8.01 -6.56
C LEU A 109 13.10 7.45 -7.32
N SER A 110 13.29 6.29 -7.94
CA SER A 110 12.20 5.49 -8.50
C SER A 110 12.42 4.01 -8.25
N VAL A 111 11.33 3.24 -8.29
CA VAL A 111 11.34 1.79 -8.11
C VAL A 111 10.63 1.13 -9.28
N SER A 112 11.19 0.06 -9.81
CA SER A 112 10.70 -0.63 -11.00
C SER A 112 10.68 -2.14 -10.83
N GLY A 113 9.96 -2.82 -11.74
CA GLY A 113 9.83 -4.28 -11.77
C GLY A 113 8.74 -4.81 -10.84
N PHE A 114 7.89 -3.94 -10.30
CA PHE A 114 6.75 -4.33 -9.47
C PHE A 114 5.43 -4.17 -10.23
N TYR A 115 4.57 -5.16 -10.06
CA TYR A 115 3.18 -5.04 -10.50
C TYR A 115 2.44 -4.05 -9.61
N THR A 116 1.65 -3.20 -10.25
CA THR A 116 0.87 -2.15 -9.58
C THR A 116 -0.60 -2.48 -9.42
N LYS A 117 -1.05 -3.61 -10.01
CA LYS A 117 -2.40 -4.16 -9.88
C LYS A 117 -2.38 -5.64 -9.58
N ALA A 118 -3.38 -6.12 -8.83
CA ALA A 118 -3.63 -7.53 -8.56
C ALA A 118 -5.10 -7.76 -8.21
N ILE A 119 -5.51 -9.01 -8.13
CA ILE A 119 -6.79 -9.42 -7.53
C ILE A 119 -6.52 -9.89 -6.10
N TYR A 120 -7.24 -9.33 -5.14
CA TYR A 120 -7.21 -9.75 -3.73
C TYR A 120 -8.43 -10.62 -3.41
N ASP A 121 -8.20 -11.80 -2.83
CA ASP A 121 -9.24 -12.70 -2.34
C ASP A 121 -9.38 -12.54 -0.82
N PHE A 122 -10.55 -12.06 -0.37
CA PHE A 122 -10.83 -11.81 1.05
C PHE A 122 -10.93 -13.08 1.88
N GLN A 123 -11.34 -14.21 1.28
CA GLN A 123 -11.46 -15.48 1.99
C GLN A 123 -10.10 -16.14 2.17
N LYS A 124 -9.29 -16.18 1.11
CA LYS A 124 -7.94 -16.75 1.16
C LYS A 124 -6.90 -15.79 1.73
N GLN A 125 -7.23 -14.50 1.77
CA GLN A 125 -6.31 -13.40 2.11
C GLN A 125 -5.01 -13.44 1.27
N SER A 126 -5.16 -13.67 -0.01
CA SER A 126 -4.06 -13.83 -0.96
C SER A 126 -4.26 -12.99 -2.22
N TYR A 127 -3.19 -12.84 -3.00
CA TYR A 127 -3.19 -12.11 -4.26
C TYR A 127 -3.01 -13.05 -5.44
N SER A 128 -3.64 -12.69 -6.57
CA SER A 128 -3.48 -13.35 -7.87
C SER A 128 -3.57 -12.32 -9.00
N ASP A 129 -3.40 -12.77 -10.23
CA ASP A 129 -3.62 -12.00 -11.46
C ASP A 129 -2.91 -10.64 -11.45
N TYR A 130 -1.64 -10.66 -11.08
CA TYR A 130 -0.77 -9.49 -11.10
C TYR A 130 -0.67 -8.91 -12.51
N SER A 131 -0.79 -7.60 -12.61
CA SER A 131 -0.78 -6.89 -13.89
C SER A 131 -0.29 -5.45 -13.74
N GLU A 132 -0.02 -4.82 -14.90
CA GLU A 132 0.44 -3.43 -15.00
C GLU A 132 1.70 -3.15 -14.18
N GLU A 133 2.84 -3.52 -14.76
CA GLU A 133 4.14 -3.13 -14.26
C GLU A 133 4.45 -1.69 -14.60
N ASN A 134 4.70 -0.86 -13.60
CA ASN A 134 4.98 0.55 -13.77
C ASN A 134 6.16 1.01 -12.90
N VAL A 135 6.77 2.12 -13.28
CA VAL A 135 7.72 2.84 -12.43
C VAL A 135 6.94 3.53 -11.31
N ILE A 136 7.38 3.35 -10.08
CA ILE A 136 6.76 3.94 -8.89
C ILE A 136 7.69 5.00 -8.31
N ILE A 137 7.16 6.20 -8.07
CA ILE A 137 7.87 7.32 -7.45
C ILE A 137 7.51 7.35 -5.95
N PRO A 138 8.48 7.19 -5.03
CA PRO A 138 8.24 7.13 -3.60
C PRO A 138 7.77 8.44 -2.99
N ALA A 139 6.96 8.33 -1.95
CA ALA A 139 6.56 9.44 -1.09
C ALA A 139 7.71 9.94 -0.20
N GLY A 140 7.47 11.10 0.44
CA GLY A 140 8.33 11.66 1.47
C GLY A 140 9.44 12.56 0.93
N VAL A 141 10.18 13.12 1.84
CA VAL A 141 11.31 14.01 1.59
C VAL A 141 12.58 13.46 2.19
N TRP A 142 13.71 13.70 1.53
CA TRP A 142 14.99 13.27 2.04
C TRP A 142 15.36 14.02 3.32
N GLN A 143 15.90 13.28 4.28
CA GLN A 143 16.42 13.77 5.54
C GLN A 143 17.75 13.09 5.85
N ILE A 144 18.68 13.83 6.46
CA ILE A 144 19.94 13.27 6.92
C ILE A 144 19.73 12.61 8.28
N GLU A 145 20.06 11.34 8.38
CA GLU A 145 20.11 10.63 9.66
C GLU A 145 21.52 10.66 10.27
N ALA A 146 21.60 10.52 11.59
CA ALA A 146 22.84 10.64 12.36
C ALA A 146 24.00 9.74 11.87
N GLU A 147 23.72 8.66 11.17
CA GLU A 147 24.70 7.74 10.57
C GLU A 147 25.16 8.18 9.17
N LYS A 148 24.94 9.42 8.78
CA LYS A 148 25.34 9.98 7.49
C LYS A 148 24.70 9.25 6.30
N LYS A 149 23.43 8.93 6.39
CA LYS A 149 22.61 8.40 5.29
C LYS A 149 21.40 9.29 5.04
N LEU A 150 20.90 9.27 3.82
CA LEU A 150 19.61 9.86 3.48
C LEU A 150 18.50 8.85 3.74
N ILE A 151 17.47 9.29 4.45
CA ILE A 151 16.24 8.54 4.75
C ILE A 151 15.02 9.39 4.39
N GLY A 152 13.81 8.85 4.58
CA GLY A 152 12.56 9.59 4.47
C GLY A 152 11.77 9.30 3.19
N LYS A 153 12.37 8.62 2.21
CA LYS A 153 11.62 8.10 1.06
C LYS A 153 11.03 6.72 1.38
N GLU A 154 9.75 6.57 1.10
CA GLU A 154 9.03 5.33 1.30
C GLU A 154 7.93 5.14 0.25
N LEU A 155 7.52 3.90 0.01
CA LEU A 155 6.43 3.57 -0.89
C LEU A 155 5.64 2.37 -0.40
N ILE A 156 4.40 2.30 -0.87
CA ILE A 156 3.49 1.18 -0.61
C ILE A 156 3.44 0.31 -1.86
N LEU A 157 3.59 -1.00 -1.67
CA LEU A 157 3.64 -2.00 -2.73
C LEU A 157 2.69 -3.16 -2.43
N ILE A 158 2.14 -3.75 -3.48
CA ILE A 158 1.39 -5.01 -3.39
C ILE A 158 2.37 -6.13 -3.03
N PRO A 159 2.07 -6.99 -2.05
CA PRO A 159 2.89 -8.18 -1.77
C PRO A 159 3.02 -9.07 -3.00
N GLN A 160 4.24 -9.30 -3.43
CA GLN A 160 4.57 -10.11 -4.59
C GLN A 160 5.98 -10.67 -4.44
N GLU A 161 6.31 -11.69 -5.23
CA GLU A 161 7.65 -12.27 -5.23
C GLU A 161 8.68 -11.28 -5.76
N VAL A 162 9.82 -11.21 -5.09
CA VAL A 162 10.99 -10.45 -5.56
C VAL A 162 11.92 -11.41 -6.29
N MET A 163 12.03 -11.24 -7.60
CA MET A 163 12.87 -12.08 -8.46
C MET A 163 14.25 -11.46 -8.60
N ALA A 164 15.30 -12.26 -8.36
CA ALA A 164 16.67 -11.80 -8.49
C ALA A 164 16.95 -11.16 -9.86
N GLY A 165 17.47 -9.93 -9.84
CA GLY A 165 17.86 -9.21 -11.04
C GLY A 165 16.72 -8.55 -11.82
N TYR A 166 15.49 -8.59 -11.30
CA TYR A 166 14.34 -8.01 -11.99
C TYR A 166 13.87 -6.70 -11.34
N GLN A 167 13.56 -6.71 -10.06
CA GLN A 167 13.16 -5.51 -9.34
C GLN A 167 14.38 -4.68 -8.95
N TYR A 168 14.28 -3.38 -9.14
CA TYR A 168 15.38 -2.48 -8.85
C TYR A 168 14.92 -1.12 -8.34
N VAL A 169 15.84 -0.47 -7.64
CA VAL A 169 15.77 0.93 -7.25
C VAL A 169 16.69 1.73 -8.17
N ALA A 170 16.18 2.77 -8.78
CA ALA A 170 16.97 3.71 -9.57
C ALA A 170 17.07 5.05 -8.83
N LEU A 171 18.28 5.54 -8.68
CA LEU A 171 18.60 6.85 -8.12
C LEU A 171 19.22 7.71 -9.22
N GLU A 172 18.64 8.86 -9.51
CA GLU A 172 19.19 9.86 -10.40
C GLU A 172 19.78 11.02 -9.59
N VAL A 173 21.04 11.33 -9.84
CA VAL A 173 21.77 12.43 -9.22
C VAL A 173 22.55 13.18 -10.30
N GLU A 174 22.34 14.48 -10.46
CA GLU A 174 23.03 15.31 -11.44
C GLU A 174 23.03 14.71 -12.86
N GLY A 175 21.89 14.14 -13.29
CA GLY A 175 21.73 13.50 -14.60
C GLY A 175 22.44 12.16 -14.77
N LYS A 176 23.00 11.60 -13.71
CA LYS A 176 23.56 10.24 -13.69
C LYS A 176 22.59 9.31 -12.96
N GLN A 177 22.36 8.15 -13.54
CA GLN A 177 21.50 7.13 -12.97
C GLN A 177 22.33 6.00 -12.33
N TYR A 178 21.98 5.65 -11.11
CA TYR A 178 22.52 4.53 -10.34
C TYR A 178 21.41 3.52 -10.10
N ILE A 179 21.69 2.25 -10.36
CA ILE A 179 20.69 1.16 -10.22
C ILE A 179 21.17 0.18 -9.16
N SER A 180 20.30 -0.14 -8.22
CA SER A 180 20.50 -1.20 -7.23
C SER A 180 19.41 -2.25 -7.40
N LEU A 181 19.80 -3.49 -7.71
CA LEU A 181 18.89 -4.62 -7.75
C LEU A 181 18.45 -4.97 -6.34
N LEU A 182 17.18 -5.33 -6.18
CA LEU A 182 16.69 -5.81 -4.89
C LEU A 182 17.13 -7.27 -4.68
N PRO A 183 17.52 -7.64 -3.45
CA PRO A 183 17.83 -9.03 -3.13
C PRO A 183 16.56 -9.86 -3.18
N SER A 184 16.68 -11.09 -3.71
CA SER A 184 15.62 -12.11 -3.71
C SER A 184 15.48 -12.78 -2.34
#